data_6df8c596367ed2036ff1d26bfc8e608c
#
_entry.id   6df8c596367ed2036ff1d26bfc8e608c
#
_cell.length_a   1.000
_cell.length_b   1.000
_cell.length_c   1.000
_cell.angle_alpha   90.00
_cell.angle_beta   90.00
_cell.angle_gamma   90.00
#
_symmetry.space_group_name_H-M   'P 1'
#
loop_
_entity.id
_entity.type
_entity.pdbx_description
1 polymer ?
#
loop_
_entity_poly.entity_id
_entity_poly.type
_entity_poly.pdbx_seq_one_letter_code
_entity_poly.pdbx_strand_id
1 'polypeptide(L)'
;MNRLPLVAAQPGIWMAEQLSSLPNAWSVAHYTELKGAIDAPLLAKAIAEGMMQADTLRMRFTEDNGEVWQWIDEAMILPEPSIVRVNSHDAAVA
;
A
#
# COMPACT_ATOMS: atom_id res chain seq x y z
N MET A 1 17.60 -6.49 11.64
CA MET A 1 16.31 -5.79 11.45
C MET A 1 16.31 -4.52 12.25
N ASN A 2 16.19 -3.37 11.59
CA ASN A 2 16.16 -2.08 12.24
C ASN A 2 14.73 -1.69 12.56
N ARG A 3 14.39 -1.64 13.85
CA ARG A 3 13.08 -1.21 14.30
C ARG A 3 13.11 0.26 14.65
N LEU A 4 12.07 0.98 14.27
CA LEU A 4 11.89 2.40 14.56
C LEU A 4 10.59 2.60 15.34
N PRO A 5 10.53 3.57 16.27
CA PRO A 5 9.27 3.89 16.92
C PRO A 5 8.29 4.51 15.93
N LEU A 6 7.01 4.44 16.25
CA LEU A 6 5.98 5.14 15.48
C LEU A 6 6.14 6.64 15.67
N VAL A 7 5.81 7.41 14.63
CA VAL A 7 5.95 8.87 14.62
C VAL A 7 4.67 9.55 14.17
N ALA A 8 4.54 10.84 14.51
CA ALA A 8 3.46 11.72 14.08
C ALA A 8 2.07 11.12 14.35
N ALA A 9 1.24 10.94 13.33
CA ALA A 9 -0.12 10.42 13.47
C ALA A 9 -0.19 8.90 13.58
N GLN A 10 0.91 8.19 13.37
CA GLN A 10 0.91 6.71 13.35
C GLN A 10 0.38 6.07 14.64
N PRO A 11 0.79 6.51 15.86
CA PRO A 11 0.26 5.87 17.09
C PRO A 11 -1.26 5.97 17.19
N GLY A 12 -1.84 7.11 16.85
CA GLY A 12 -3.29 7.30 16.90
C GLY A 12 -4.02 6.42 15.88
N ILE A 13 -3.50 6.33 14.67
CA ILE A 13 -4.09 5.50 13.62
C ILE A 13 -3.96 4.02 13.97
N TRP A 14 -2.81 3.60 14.49
CA TRP A 14 -2.62 2.21 14.95
C TRP A 14 -3.66 1.84 16.01
N MET A 15 -3.81 2.69 17.02
CA MET A 15 -4.77 2.43 18.10
C MET A 15 -6.20 2.41 17.59
N ALA A 16 -6.56 3.35 16.70
CA ALA A 16 -7.90 3.41 16.10
C ALA A 16 -8.22 2.14 15.30
N GLU A 17 -7.25 1.62 14.53
CA GLU A 17 -7.44 0.38 13.78
C GLU A 17 -7.61 -0.83 14.70
N GLN A 18 -6.85 -0.90 15.81
CA GLN A 18 -7.00 -1.98 16.81
C GLN A 18 -8.36 -1.96 17.51
N LEU A 19 -8.91 -0.77 17.72
CA LEU A 19 -10.22 -0.61 18.39
C LEU A 19 -11.40 -0.69 17.42
N SER A 20 -11.15 -0.66 16.11
CA SER A 20 -12.20 -0.72 15.10
C SER A 20 -12.82 -2.11 15.03
N SER A 21 -14.14 -2.17 14.90
CA SER A 21 -14.88 -3.41 14.66
C SER A 21 -14.86 -3.81 13.17
N LEU A 22 -14.44 -2.90 12.29
CA LEU A 22 -14.41 -3.12 10.85
C LEU A 22 -12.96 -3.21 10.38
N PRO A 23 -12.55 -4.33 9.75
CA PRO A 23 -11.20 -4.42 9.20
C PRO A 23 -10.99 -3.36 8.12
N ASN A 24 -9.80 -2.76 8.11
CA ASN A 24 -9.39 -1.75 7.14
C ASN A 24 -10.27 -0.48 7.13
N ALA A 25 -10.92 -0.15 8.26
CA ALA A 25 -11.78 1.04 8.35
C ALA A 25 -11.02 2.34 8.08
N TRP A 26 -9.71 2.38 8.33
CA TRP A 26 -8.85 3.54 8.13
C TRP A 26 -8.05 3.51 6.84
N SER A 27 -8.33 2.53 5.98
CA SER A 27 -7.69 2.45 4.67
C SER A 27 -8.25 3.51 3.72
N VAL A 28 -7.36 4.07 2.90
CA VAL A 28 -7.73 5.03 1.86
C VAL A 28 -7.39 4.44 0.52
N ALA A 29 -8.33 4.50 -0.42
CA ALA A 29 -8.11 4.03 -1.78
C ALA A 29 -8.59 5.09 -2.77
N HIS A 30 -7.86 5.23 -3.87
CA HIS A 30 -8.27 6.11 -4.97
C HIS A 30 -7.74 5.54 -6.29
N TYR A 31 -8.28 6.06 -7.39
CA TYR A 31 -7.82 5.68 -8.72
C TYR A 31 -7.51 6.93 -9.54
N THR A 32 -6.73 6.73 -10.59
CA THR A 32 -6.38 7.79 -11.53
C THR A 32 -6.76 7.36 -12.94
N GLU A 33 -7.46 8.22 -13.65
CA GLU A 33 -7.81 8.01 -15.05
C GLU A 33 -6.82 8.73 -15.94
N LEU A 34 -6.21 7.97 -16.88
CA LEU A 34 -5.31 8.50 -17.89
C LEU A 34 -5.93 8.26 -19.27
N LYS A 35 -6.03 9.31 -20.06
CA LYS A 35 -6.59 9.24 -21.41
C LYS A 35 -5.50 9.40 -22.46
N GLY A 36 -5.62 8.65 -23.55
CA GLY A 36 -4.69 8.69 -24.66
C GLY A 36 -4.09 7.32 -24.97
N ALA A 37 -3.09 7.30 -25.84
CA ALA A 37 -2.40 6.08 -26.19
C ALA A 37 -1.40 5.74 -25.08
N ILE A 38 -1.63 4.65 -24.36
CA ILE A 38 -0.80 4.23 -23.24
C ILE A 38 -0.28 2.81 -23.50
N ASP A 39 1.04 2.64 -23.31
CA ASP A 39 1.65 1.31 -23.30
C ASP A 39 1.45 0.70 -21.92
N ALA A 40 0.40 -0.11 -21.75
CA ALA A 40 0.04 -0.69 -20.48
C ALA A 40 1.14 -1.59 -19.88
N PRO A 41 1.81 -2.48 -20.64
CA PRO A 41 2.91 -3.26 -20.10
C PRO A 41 4.07 -2.40 -19.59
N LEU A 42 4.41 -1.34 -20.30
CA LEU A 42 5.47 -0.42 -19.88
C LEU A 42 5.08 0.35 -18.63
N LEU A 43 3.83 0.80 -18.54
CA LEU A 43 3.31 1.47 -17.35
C LEU A 43 3.33 0.54 -16.14
N ALA A 44 2.90 -0.70 -16.29
CA ALA A 44 2.93 -1.67 -15.20
C ALA A 44 4.35 -1.92 -14.70
N LYS A 45 5.32 -1.99 -15.61
CA LYS A 45 6.73 -2.14 -15.25
C LYS A 45 7.25 -0.92 -14.47
N ALA A 46 6.91 0.27 -14.92
CA ALA A 46 7.31 1.50 -14.24
C ALA A 46 6.71 1.58 -12.83
N ILE A 47 5.44 1.19 -12.67
CA ILE A 47 4.79 1.13 -11.36
C ILE A 47 5.50 0.13 -10.45
N ALA A 48 5.81 -1.07 -10.95
CA ALA A 48 6.51 -2.09 -10.17
C ALA A 48 7.89 -1.59 -9.69
N GLU A 49 8.63 -0.90 -10.54
CA GLU A 49 9.92 -0.32 -10.17
C GLU A 49 9.77 0.77 -9.10
N GLY A 50 8.75 1.64 -9.25
CA GLY A 50 8.45 2.67 -8.26
C GLY A 50 8.07 2.08 -6.90
N MET A 51 7.28 1.01 -6.89
CA MET A 51 6.90 0.33 -5.66
C MET A 51 8.12 -0.24 -4.92
N MET A 52 9.09 -0.78 -5.64
CA MET A 52 10.31 -1.31 -5.03
C MET A 52 11.18 -0.22 -4.41
N GLN A 53 11.05 1.02 -4.87
CA GLN A 53 11.78 2.16 -4.30
C GLN A 53 11.06 2.77 -3.10
N ALA A 54 9.79 2.47 -2.90
CA ALA A 54 9.00 3.00 -1.80
C ALA A 54 9.06 2.04 -0.61
N ASP A 55 9.99 2.27 0.30
CA ASP A 55 10.22 1.39 1.46
C ASP A 55 8.96 1.18 2.30
N THR A 56 8.10 2.19 2.42
CA THR A 56 6.89 2.11 3.23
C THR A 56 5.90 1.06 2.75
N LEU A 57 5.98 0.65 1.49
CA LEU A 57 5.15 -0.44 0.97
C LEU A 57 5.55 -1.81 1.52
N ARG A 58 6.75 -1.91 2.09
CA ARG A 58 7.28 -3.12 2.70
C ARG A 58 7.39 -2.98 4.21
N MET A 59 6.68 -2.00 4.78
CA MET A 59 6.70 -1.73 6.21
C MET A 59 5.83 -2.73 6.96
N ARG A 60 6.36 -3.22 8.07
CA ARG A 60 5.64 -4.06 9.00
C ARG A 60 5.64 -3.43 10.38
N PHE A 61 4.68 -3.83 11.18
CA PHE A 61 4.53 -3.35 12.56
C PHE A 61 4.63 -4.53 13.51
N THR A 62 5.30 -4.30 14.65
CA THR A 62 5.48 -5.31 15.68
C THR A 62 5.18 -4.67 17.04
N GLU A 63 4.39 -5.35 17.86
CA GLU A 63 4.15 -4.95 19.24
C GLU A 63 5.04 -5.79 20.15
N ASP A 64 5.79 -5.11 21.01
CA ASP A 64 6.73 -5.75 21.92
C ASP A 64 6.72 -4.98 23.25
N ASN A 65 6.39 -5.67 24.35
CA ASN A 65 6.30 -5.08 25.69
C ASN A 65 5.38 -3.85 25.77
N GLY A 66 4.29 -3.87 25.02
CA GLY A 66 3.33 -2.77 25.00
C GLY A 66 3.72 -1.61 24.11
N GLU A 67 4.87 -1.69 23.44
CA GLU A 67 5.32 -0.68 22.48
C GLU A 67 5.18 -1.19 21.06
N VAL A 68 4.82 -0.30 20.14
CA VAL A 68 4.67 -0.63 18.72
C VAL A 68 5.87 -0.10 17.96
N TRP A 69 6.48 -0.97 17.16
CA TRP A 69 7.65 -0.66 16.36
C TRP A 69 7.32 -0.84 14.89
N GLN A 70 7.98 -0.07 14.04
CA GLN A 70 7.89 -0.25 12.59
C GLN A 70 9.26 -0.63 12.02
N TRP A 71 9.24 -1.42 10.95
CA TRP A 71 10.46 -1.87 10.30
C TRP A 71 10.19 -2.21 8.84
N ILE A 72 11.23 -2.15 8.03
CA ILE A 72 11.13 -2.47 6.61
C ILE A 72 11.50 -3.93 6.41
N ASP A 73 10.60 -4.69 5.80
CA ASP A 73 10.83 -6.09 5.46
C ASP A 73 11.47 -6.18 4.08
N GLU A 74 12.79 -6.24 4.04
CA GLU A 74 13.54 -6.30 2.79
C GLU A 74 13.31 -7.61 2.02
N ALA A 75 12.85 -8.64 2.70
CA ALA A 75 12.53 -9.93 2.06
C ALA A 75 11.12 -9.96 1.48
N MET A 76 10.28 -8.96 1.74
CA MET A 76 8.93 -8.91 1.22
C MET A 76 8.95 -8.73 -0.30
N ILE A 77 8.20 -9.59 -0.99
CA ILE A 77 7.99 -9.47 -2.43
C ILE A 77 6.65 -8.80 -2.66
N LEU A 78 6.68 -7.64 -3.33
CA LEU A 78 5.47 -6.91 -3.68
C LEU A 78 4.83 -7.53 -4.92
N PRO A 79 3.49 -7.62 -4.99
CA PRO A 79 2.83 -8.14 -6.17
C PRO A 79 3.00 -7.19 -7.35
N GLU A 80 3.10 -7.75 -8.55
CA GLU A 80 3.13 -6.95 -9.78
C GLU A 80 1.74 -6.40 -10.07
N PRO A 81 1.64 -5.18 -10.65
CA PRO A 81 0.35 -4.64 -11.07
C PRO A 81 -0.32 -5.55 -12.09
N SER A 82 -1.62 -5.77 -11.93
CA SER A 82 -2.41 -6.56 -12.86
C SER A 82 -2.99 -5.66 -13.95
N ILE A 83 -3.01 -6.15 -15.19
CA ILE A 83 -3.64 -5.47 -16.32
C ILE A 83 -4.96 -6.17 -16.61
N VAL A 84 -6.06 -5.43 -16.49
CA VAL A 84 -7.40 -5.94 -16.79
C VAL A 84 -7.98 -5.11 -17.92
N ARG A 85 -8.39 -5.77 -19.00
CA ARG A 85 -9.03 -5.09 -20.13
C ARG A 85 -10.54 -5.13 -19.95
N VAL A 86 -11.17 -3.96 -20.12
CA VAL A 86 -12.62 -3.82 -19.98
C VAL A 86 -13.17 -3.07 -21.19
N ASN A 87 -14.47 -3.22 -21.42
CA ASN A 87 -15.13 -2.64 -22.60
C ASN A 87 -15.70 -1.24 -22.35
N SER A 88 -15.80 -0.81 -21.11
CA SER A 88 -16.36 0.49 -20.78
C SER A 88 -15.77 1.06 -19.51
N HIS A 89 -15.89 2.36 -19.34
CA HIS A 89 -15.48 3.05 -18.12
C HIS A 89 -16.23 2.51 -16.91
N ASP A 90 -17.53 2.28 -17.02
CA ASP A 90 -18.33 1.78 -15.90
C ASP A 90 -17.86 0.40 -15.43
N ALA A 91 -17.46 -0.46 -16.35
CA ALA A 91 -16.89 -1.77 -16.02
C ALA A 91 -15.54 -1.64 -15.32
N ALA A 92 -14.74 -0.62 -15.66
CA ALA A 92 -13.44 -0.39 -15.05
C ALA A 92 -13.53 0.07 -13.60
N VAL A 93 -14.55 0.83 -13.24
CA VAL A 93 -14.73 1.39 -11.91
C VAL A 93 -15.66 0.58 -11.01
N ALA A 94 -16.25 -0.47 -11.55
CA ALA A 94 -17.19 -1.33 -10.81
C ALA A 94 -16.50 -2.18 -9.71
#